data_055e3c17993a4659e523d97c62d25d7d
#
_entry.id   055e3c17993a4659e523d97c62d25d7d
#
_cell.length_a   1.000
_cell.length_b   1.000
_cell.length_c   1.000
_cell.angle_alpha   90.00
_cell.angle_beta   90.00
_cell.angle_gamma   90.00
#
_symmetry.space_group_name_H-M   'P 1'
#
loop_
_entity.id
_entity.type
_entity.pdbx_description
1 polymer ?
#
loop_
_entity_poly.entity_id
_entity_poly.type
_entity_poly.pdbx_seq_one_letter_code
_entity_poly.pdbx_strand_id
1 'polypeptide(L)'
;MNSNMIKSQHVVPRAYLKLFENSNNRVFAYNWRSNLYAEKIIEKVCEHNYTYEVSNNDVDNVLEIALSKLETKFMPSIHKILDHVDKGTLNRSCIDSEICYKYIMLQYMRSDSGRVLMGRAMSKLTPLNHHISLDEIAQNKDMNQIFNTRFKNEKELERTLNLFYYHDHPLIKVGVSKERKFLTSDNPVIALYLPNDDLALKLILPISPRVCLYCASLDFERIYHNEQESFPYEINKDLAIKYNQSIINVSNYWIISQDWFDIIDWNSIYNRRIK
;
A
#
# COMPACT_ATOMS: atom_id res chain seq x y z
N MET A 1 6.60 -33.32 11.10
CA MET A 1 7.16 -32.09 11.66
C MET A 1 6.01 -31.08 11.72
N ASN A 2 5.56 -30.71 12.93
CA ASN A 2 4.53 -29.67 13.06
C ASN A 2 5.19 -28.33 12.74
N SER A 3 5.13 -27.89 11.49
CA SER A 3 5.39 -26.51 11.16
C SER A 3 4.37 -25.67 11.92
N ASN A 4 4.80 -24.68 12.68
CA ASN A 4 3.92 -23.70 13.31
C ASN A 4 3.11 -23.02 12.20
N MET A 5 1.90 -23.50 11.99
CA MET A 5 0.99 -22.95 10.98
C MET A 5 0.61 -21.53 11.39
N ILE A 6 1.01 -20.55 10.60
CA ILE A 6 0.63 -19.15 10.79
C ILE A 6 -0.80 -19.00 10.29
N LYS A 7 -1.74 -19.01 11.23
CA LYS A 7 -3.16 -18.84 10.92
C LYS A 7 -3.48 -17.38 10.57
N SER A 8 -2.97 -16.45 11.34
CA SER A 8 -3.21 -15.03 11.20
C SER A 8 -2.11 -14.41 10.33
N GLN A 9 -2.45 -14.00 9.12
CA GLN A 9 -1.57 -13.42 8.12
C GLN A 9 -1.89 -11.93 7.95
N HIS A 10 -0.86 -11.11 7.73
CA HIS A 10 -1.04 -9.66 7.63
C HIS A 10 -1.13 -9.22 6.16
N VAL A 11 -2.29 -8.68 5.77
CA VAL A 11 -2.47 -8.05 4.45
C VAL A 11 -1.51 -6.88 4.27
N VAL A 12 -1.24 -6.16 5.35
CA VAL A 12 -0.23 -5.09 5.41
C VAL A 12 0.88 -5.51 6.39
N PRO A 13 2.16 -5.43 6.00
CA PRO A 13 3.27 -5.89 6.83
C PRO A 13 3.33 -5.21 8.19
N ARG A 14 3.63 -5.95 9.23
CA ARG A 14 3.90 -5.36 10.54
C ARG A 14 5.07 -4.37 10.52
N ALA A 15 6.11 -4.66 9.73
CA ALA A 15 7.25 -3.75 9.56
C ALA A 15 6.82 -2.40 8.97
N TYR A 16 5.87 -2.39 8.05
CA TYR A 16 5.29 -1.16 7.51
C TYR A 16 4.40 -0.45 8.54
N LEU A 17 3.53 -1.18 9.26
CA LEU A 17 2.64 -0.60 10.27
C LEU A 17 3.41 0.06 11.41
N LYS A 18 4.60 -0.46 11.77
CA LYS A 18 5.51 0.15 12.75
C LYS A 18 5.90 1.58 12.40
N LEU A 19 5.94 1.94 11.14
CA LEU A 19 6.25 3.30 10.69
C LEU A 19 5.18 4.32 11.10
N PHE A 20 4.00 3.84 11.53
CA PHE A 20 2.87 4.65 11.99
C PHE A 20 2.59 4.50 13.49
N GLU A 21 3.45 3.81 14.23
CA GLU A 21 3.31 3.70 15.69
C GLU A 21 3.52 5.07 16.37
N ASN A 22 2.78 5.28 17.44
CA ASN A 22 2.97 6.39 18.35
C ASN A 22 4.04 6.04 19.41
N SER A 23 4.29 6.95 20.36
CA SER A 23 5.25 6.77 21.44
C SER A 23 4.96 5.58 22.37
N ASN A 24 3.74 5.04 22.33
CA ASN A 24 3.31 3.89 23.13
C ASN A 24 3.44 2.56 22.35
N ASN A 25 4.08 2.54 21.18
CA ASN A 25 4.14 1.42 20.24
C ASN A 25 2.75 0.92 19.85
N ARG A 26 1.85 1.85 19.58
CA ARG A 26 0.46 1.60 19.15
C ARG A 26 0.08 2.49 17.98
N VAL A 27 -0.99 2.12 17.32
CA VAL A 27 -1.61 2.91 16.25
C VAL A 27 -3.05 3.23 16.63
N PHE A 28 -3.55 4.38 16.21
CA PHE A 28 -4.98 4.64 16.21
C PHE A 28 -5.60 4.00 14.99
N ALA A 29 -6.60 3.16 15.17
CA ALA A 29 -7.20 2.39 14.10
C ALA A 29 -8.73 2.45 14.15
N TYR A 30 -9.33 2.78 13.01
CA TYR A 30 -10.77 2.69 12.80
C TYR A 30 -11.07 1.46 11.94
N ASN A 31 -12.02 0.65 12.38
CA ASN A 31 -12.47 -0.53 11.63
C ASN A 31 -13.88 -0.31 11.08
N TRP A 32 -14.00 -0.32 9.75
CA TRP A 32 -15.27 -0.11 9.05
C TRP A 32 -16.36 -1.15 9.38
N ARG A 33 -15.95 -2.40 9.58
CA ARG A 33 -16.91 -3.49 9.84
C ARG A 33 -17.54 -3.40 11.22
N SER A 34 -16.74 -3.09 12.23
CA SER A 34 -17.22 -3.01 13.62
C SER A 34 -17.63 -1.61 14.03
N ASN A 35 -17.37 -0.60 13.19
CA ASN A 35 -17.53 0.82 13.49
C ASN A 35 -16.82 1.23 14.80
N LEU A 36 -15.67 0.61 15.07
CA LEU A 36 -14.88 0.84 16.28
C LEU A 36 -13.62 1.62 15.95
N TYR A 37 -13.39 2.64 16.76
CA TYR A 37 -12.17 3.41 16.75
C TYR A 37 -11.44 3.22 18.09
N ALA A 38 -10.20 2.78 18.03
CA ALA A 38 -9.40 2.50 19.21
C ALA A 38 -7.90 2.58 18.95
N GLU A 39 -7.14 2.82 19.99
CA GLU A 39 -5.69 2.61 20.00
C GLU A 39 -5.39 1.11 20.09
N LYS A 40 -4.59 0.58 19.16
CA LYS A 40 -4.32 -0.84 19.01
C LYS A 40 -2.83 -1.13 18.84
N ILE A 41 -2.41 -2.31 19.25
CA ILE A 41 -1.12 -2.88 18.84
C ILE A 41 -1.21 -3.33 17.38
N ILE A 42 -0.10 -3.21 16.64
CA ILE A 42 -0.06 -3.50 15.20
C ILE A 42 -0.40 -4.96 14.87
N GLU A 43 -0.13 -5.89 15.78
CA GLU A 43 -0.45 -7.31 15.64
C GLU A 43 -1.96 -7.58 15.49
N LYS A 44 -2.81 -6.61 15.90
CA LYS A 44 -4.28 -6.72 15.87
C LYS A 44 -4.92 -5.87 14.77
N VAL A 45 -4.10 -5.39 13.83
CA VAL A 45 -4.55 -4.54 12.75
C VAL A 45 -4.15 -5.16 11.41
N CYS A 46 -5.04 -5.13 10.43
CA CYS A 46 -4.84 -5.68 9.09
C CYS A 46 -4.47 -7.19 9.07
N GLU A 47 -4.90 -7.94 10.09
CA GLU A 47 -4.74 -9.39 10.12
C GLU A 47 -5.99 -10.10 9.60
N HIS A 48 -5.79 -11.13 8.78
CA HIS A 48 -6.84 -12.02 8.29
C HIS A 48 -6.38 -13.47 8.36
N ASN A 49 -7.32 -14.39 8.63
CA ASN A 49 -6.99 -15.79 8.66
C ASN A 49 -6.83 -16.34 7.25
N TYR A 50 -5.70 -17.00 6.99
CA TYR A 50 -5.43 -17.74 5.76
C TYR A 50 -5.56 -16.89 4.46
N THR A 51 -5.25 -15.60 4.54
CA THR A 51 -5.47 -14.68 3.40
C THR A 51 -4.64 -15.04 2.17
N TYR A 52 -3.47 -15.65 2.36
CA TYR A 52 -2.57 -16.03 1.28
C TYR A 52 -2.63 -17.53 0.93
N GLU A 53 -3.50 -18.26 1.56
CA GLU A 53 -3.66 -19.68 1.27
C GLU A 53 -4.62 -19.92 0.09
N VAL A 54 -4.41 -20.99 -0.64
CA VAL A 54 -5.32 -21.40 -1.71
C VAL A 54 -6.59 -22.02 -1.14
N SER A 55 -6.45 -22.71 0.00
CA SER A 55 -7.56 -23.31 0.72
C SER A 55 -7.27 -23.33 2.23
N ASN A 56 -8.30 -23.24 3.04
CA ASN A 56 -8.16 -23.31 4.50
C ASN A 56 -7.74 -24.73 4.98
N ASN A 57 -7.83 -25.73 4.12
CA ASN A 57 -7.47 -27.11 4.42
C ASN A 57 -6.03 -27.45 4.01
N ASP A 58 -5.40 -26.59 3.22
CA ASP A 58 -4.03 -26.77 2.71
C ASP A 58 -3.21 -25.50 2.98
N VAL A 59 -2.80 -25.36 4.24
CA VAL A 59 -2.07 -24.20 4.76
C VAL A 59 -0.58 -24.49 4.70
N ASP A 60 0.17 -23.79 3.85
CA ASP A 60 1.61 -23.99 3.67
C ASP A 60 2.46 -22.75 4.01
N ASN A 61 1.85 -21.58 4.16
CA ASN A 61 2.49 -20.28 4.43
C ASN A 61 3.57 -19.86 3.41
N VAL A 62 3.65 -20.52 2.26
CA VAL A 62 4.73 -20.28 1.28
C VAL A 62 4.71 -18.85 0.76
N LEU A 63 3.52 -18.35 0.40
CA LEU A 63 3.39 -16.98 -0.10
C LEU A 63 3.66 -15.95 1.00
N GLU A 64 3.19 -16.16 2.23
CA GLU A 64 3.49 -15.27 3.37
C GLU A 64 5.01 -15.18 3.62
N ILE A 65 5.71 -16.30 3.56
CA ILE A 65 7.17 -16.35 3.72
C ILE A 65 7.87 -15.62 2.57
N ALA A 66 7.43 -15.80 1.32
CA ALA A 66 7.99 -15.13 0.16
C ALA A 66 7.83 -13.60 0.25
N LEU A 67 6.62 -13.14 0.61
CA LEU A 67 6.33 -11.71 0.84
C LEU A 67 7.21 -11.13 1.94
N SER A 68 7.32 -11.83 3.08
CA SER A 68 8.14 -11.40 4.23
C SER A 68 9.64 -11.27 3.89
N LYS A 69 10.17 -12.17 3.07
CA LYS A 69 11.57 -12.08 2.60
C LYS A 69 11.80 -10.83 1.75
N LEU A 70 10.91 -10.54 0.80
CA LEU A 70 11.01 -9.34 -0.03
C LEU A 70 10.90 -8.06 0.80
N GLU A 71 10.02 -8.03 1.80
CA GLU A 71 9.92 -6.90 2.73
C GLU A 71 11.21 -6.69 3.50
N THR A 72 11.80 -7.76 4.03
CA THR A 72 13.08 -7.70 4.73
C THR A 72 14.19 -7.13 3.82
N LYS A 73 14.14 -7.44 2.53
CA LYS A 73 15.08 -6.90 1.54
C LYS A 73 14.85 -5.40 1.25
N PHE A 74 13.60 -4.93 1.26
CA PHE A 74 13.26 -3.57 0.85
C PHE A 74 13.24 -2.55 2.01
N MET A 75 12.84 -2.97 3.21
CA MET A 75 12.71 -2.09 4.37
C MET A 75 13.95 -1.27 4.74
N PRO A 76 15.19 -1.78 4.62
CA PRO A 76 16.38 -0.96 4.90
C PRO A 76 16.47 0.32 4.05
N SER A 77 16.07 0.25 2.76
CA SER A 77 16.04 1.44 1.89
C SER A 77 14.98 2.45 2.34
N ILE A 78 13.82 1.98 2.80
CA ILE A 78 12.76 2.83 3.35
C ILE A 78 13.25 3.54 4.62
N HIS A 79 13.85 2.80 5.55
CA HIS A 79 14.43 3.39 6.77
C HIS A 79 15.54 4.42 6.46
N LYS A 80 16.38 4.13 5.47
CA LYS A 80 17.41 5.09 5.02
C LYS A 80 16.80 6.40 4.53
N ILE A 81 15.72 6.35 3.75
CA ILE A 81 15.03 7.55 3.29
C ILE A 81 14.48 8.35 4.47
N LEU A 82 13.80 7.68 5.42
CA LEU A 82 13.24 8.34 6.60
C LEU A 82 14.32 8.99 7.45
N ASP A 83 15.43 8.30 7.69
CA ASP A 83 16.58 8.83 8.44
C ASP A 83 17.19 10.08 7.78
N HIS A 84 17.31 10.08 6.45
CA HIS A 84 17.77 11.25 5.71
C HIS A 84 16.78 12.42 5.74
N VAL A 85 15.46 12.13 5.72
CA VAL A 85 14.43 13.17 5.87
C VAL A 85 14.51 13.80 7.26
N ASP A 86 14.61 12.99 8.32
CA ASP A 86 14.68 13.47 9.69
C ASP A 86 15.94 14.33 9.95
N LYS A 87 17.05 13.97 9.31
CA LYS A 87 18.30 14.73 9.37
C LYS A 87 18.35 15.93 8.43
N GLY A 88 17.37 16.13 7.57
CA GLY A 88 17.39 17.20 6.54
C GLY A 88 18.48 17.02 5.48
N THR A 89 18.98 15.80 5.28
CA THR A 89 20.11 15.48 4.38
C THR A 89 19.67 14.68 3.15
N LEU A 90 18.36 14.54 2.95
CA LEU A 90 17.84 13.78 1.82
C LEU A 90 18.23 14.42 0.49
N ASN A 91 18.80 13.62 -0.39
CA ASN A 91 19.09 13.98 -1.77
C ASN A 91 18.76 12.80 -2.71
N ARG A 92 18.79 13.03 -4.02
CA ARG A 92 18.39 12.00 -5.00
C ARG A 92 19.23 10.74 -4.95
N SER A 93 20.52 10.82 -4.58
CA SER A 93 21.40 9.65 -4.47
C SER A 93 21.10 8.76 -3.25
N CYS A 94 20.27 9.23 -2.32
CA CYS A 94 19.81 8.43 -1.18
C CYS A 94 18.68 7.47 -1.59
N ILE A 95 18.08 7.65 -2.79
CA ILE A 95 16.91 6.91 -3.24
C ILE A 95 17.35 5.82 -4.20
N ASP A 96 17.13 4.57 -3.82
CA ASP A 96 17.17 3.43 -4.72
C ASP A 96 15.80 3.32 -5.42
N SER A 97 15.72 3.83 -6.65
CA SER A 97 14.45 3.90 -7.39
C SER A 97 13.87 2.51 -7.66
N GLU A 98 14.73 1.52 -7.96
CA GLU A 98 14.27 0.15 -8.22
C GLU A 98 13.66 -0.47 -6.97
N ILE A 99 14.32 -0.38 -5.83
CA ILE A 99 13.83 -0.91 -4.56
C ILE A 99 12.55 -0.20 -4.14
N CYS A 100 12.50 1.14 -4.21
CA CYS A 100 11.31 1.90 -3.85
C CYS A 100 10.10 1.55 -4.71
N TYR A 101 10.29 1.43 -6.02
CA TYR A 101 9.23 1.01 -6.94
C TYR A 101 8.72 -0.38 -6.61
N LYS A 102 9.61 -1.36 -6.48
CA LYS A 102 9.25 -2.74 -6.16
C LYS A 102 8.52 -2.84 -4.82
N TYR A 103 8.92 -2.02 -3.84
CA TYR A 103 8.23 -1.97 -2.55
C TYR A 103 6.80 -1.42 -2.69
N ILE A 104 6.62 -0.32 -3.43
CA ILE A 104 5.28 0.24 -3.70
C ILE A 104 4.41 -0.80 -4.41
N MET A 105 4.92 -1.43 -5.46
CA MET A 105 4.20 -2.46 -6.21
C MET A 105 3.86 -3.68 -5.35
N LEU A 106 4.78 -4.12 -4.48
CA LEU A 106 4.53 -5.22 -3.57
C LEU A 106 3.38 -4.89 -2.61
N GLN A 107 3.37 -3.67 -2.03
CA GLN A 107 2.28 -3.22 -1.15
C GLN A 107 0.95 -3.10 -1.90
N TYR A 108 0.97 -2.63 -3.14
CA TYR A 108 -0.21 -2.57 -4.00
C TYR A 108 -0.78 -3.96 -4.29
N MET A 109 0.07 -4.87 -4.78
CA MET A 109 -0.33 -6.20 -5.23
C MET A 109 -0.84 -7.10 -4.10
N ARG A 110 -0.30 -6.98 -2.88
CA ARG A 110 -0.64 -7.87 -1.76
C ARG A 110 -1.95 -7.54 -1.06
N SER A 111 -2.49 -6.33 -1.22
CA SER A 111 -3.79 -5.94 -0.67
C SER A 111 -4.91 -6.79 -1.29
N ASP A 112 -6.05 -6.89 -0.61
CA ASP A 112 -7.19 -7.68 -1.13
C ASP A 112 -7.63 -7.20 -2.52
N SER A 113 -7.72 -5.88 -2.71
CA SER A 113 -8.05 -5.27 -4.00
C SER A 113 -6.97 -5.55 -5.05
N GLY A 114 -5.70 -5.40 -4.67
CA GLY A 114 -4.56 -5.61 -5.57
C GLY A 114 -4.46 -7.05 -6.06
N ARG A 115 -4.72 -8.04 -5.19
CA ARG A 115 -4.73 -9.46 -5.59
C ARG A 115 -5.84 -9.77 -6.61
N VAL A 116 -7.03 -9.20 -6.44
CA VAL A 116 -8.12 -9.34 -7.42
C VAL A 116 -7.72 -8.71 -8.76
N LEU A 117 -7.17 -7.50 -8.75
CA LEU A 117 -6.71 -6.81 -9.96
C LEU A 117 -5.63 -7.61 -10.69
N MET A 118 -4.65 -8.10 -9.95
CA MET A 118 -3.57 -8.93 -10.51
C MET A 118 -4.10 -10.28 -11.04
N GLY A 119 -5.01 -10.93 -10.32
CA GLY A 119 -5.65 -12.17 -10.77
C GLY A 119 -6.41 -11.97 -12.08
N ARG A 120 -7.16 -10.87 -12.22
CA ARG A 120 -7.86 -10.51 -13.46
C ARG A 120 -6.87 -10.27 -14.60
N ALA A 121 -5.81 -9.49 -14.37
CA ALA A 121 -4.78 -9.25 -15.38
C ALA A 121 -4.12 -10.56 -15.87
N MET A 122 -3.76 -11.45 -14.93
CA MET A 122 -3.19 -12.76 -15.26
C MET A 122 -4.17 -13.68 -16.00
N SER A 123 -5.47 -13.54 -15.75
CA SER A 123 -6.53 -14.28 -16.45
C SER A 123 -6.94 -13.63 -17.78
N LYS A 124 -6.22 -12.59 -18.22
CA LYS A 124 -6.57 -11.80 -19.42
C LYS A 124 -7.97 -11.16 -19.37
N LEU A 125 -8.49 -10.96 -18.18
CA LEU A 125 -9.70 -10.19 -17.94
C LEU A 125 -9.33 -8.70 -17.85
N THR A 126 -10.23 -7.82 -18.25
CA THR A 126 -10.01 -6.37 -18.15
C THR A 126 -9.75 -6.00 -16.68
N PRO A 127 -8.64 -5.35 -16.33
CA PRO A 127 -8.41 -4.83 -15.00
C PRO A 127 -9.52 -3.84 -14.62
N LEU A 128 -9.81 -3.75 -13.33
CA LEU A 128 -10.71 -2.73 -12.82
C LEU A 128 -9.87 -1.49 -12.49
N ASN A 129 -10.19 -0.36 -13.09
CA ASN A 129 -9.45 0.90 -12.93
C ASN A 129 -9.96 1.75 -11.75
N HIS A 130 -10.63 1.12 -10.80
CA HIS A 130 -11.20 1.80 -9.64
C HIS A 130 -11.00 0.97 -8.37
N HIS A 131 -11.28 1.58 -7.23
CA HIS A 131 -11.29 0.87 -5.96
C HIS A 131 -12.30 -0.30 -6.01
N ILE A 132 -11.84 -1.48 -5.62
CA ILE A 132 -12.65 -2.69 -5.56
C ILE A 132 -13.33 -2.75 -4.20
N SER A 133 -14.67 -2.80 -4.20
CA SER A 133 -15.46 -2.92 -2.99
C SER A 133 -15.32 -4.31 -2.32
N LEU A 134 -15.73 -4.41 -1.05
CA LEU A 134 -15.74 -5.70 -0.34
C LEU A 134 -16.61 -6.75 -1.03
N ASP A 135 -17.72 -6.33 -1.63
CA ASP A 135 -18.61 -7.24 -2.38
C ASP A 135 -17.94 -7.75 -3.65
N GLU A 136 -17.25 -6.87 -4.38
CA GLU A 136 -16.47 -7.27 -5.55
C GLU A 136 -15.32 -8.21 -5.17
N ILE A 137 -14.61 -7.98 -4.05
CA ILE A 137 -13.58 -8.89 -3.54
C ILE A 137 -14.21 -10.24 -3.20
N ALA A 138 -15.37 -10.27 -2.54
CA ALA A 138 -16.07 -11.50 -2.19
C ALA A 138 -16.54 -12.30 -3.41
N GLN A 139 -16.95 -11.60 -4.49
CA GLN A 139 -17.36 -12.20 -5.76
C GLN A 139 -16.18 -12.69 -6.61
N ASN A 140 -14.97 -12.19 -6.38
CA ASN A 140 -13.76 -12.53 -7.14
C ASN A 140 -12.74 -13.35 -6.30
N LYS A 141 -13.20 -14.22 -5.43
CA LYS A 141 -12.33 -15.08 -4.59
C LYS A 141 -11.37 -15.95 -5.40
N ASP A 142 -11.82 -16.45 -6.53
CA ASP A 142 -11.03 -17.20 -7.49
C ASP A 142 -9.86 -16.39 -8.07
N MET A 143 -10.01 -15.08 -8.26
CA MET A 143 -8.92 -14.19 -8.69
C MET A 143 -7.83 -14.10 -7.61
N ASN A 144 -8.21 -14.02 -6.33
CA ASN A 144 -7.26 -14.10 -5.22
C ASN A 144 -6.52 -15.44 -5.19
N GLN A 145 -7.21 -16.55 -5.48
CA GLN A 145 -6.58 -17.87 -5.55
C GLN A 145 -5.58 -17.97 -6.71
N ILE A 146 -5.90 -17.40 -7.88
CA ILE A 146 -4.98 -17.33 -9.02
C ILE A 146 -3.70 -16.59 -8.61
N PHE A 147 -3.84 -15.43 -7.97
CA PHE A 147 -2.71 -14.67 -7.43
C PHE A 147 -1.91 -15.51 -6.42
N ASN A 148 -2.58 -16.04 -5.41
CA ASN A 148 -1.94 -16.81 -4.35
C ASN A 148 -1.18 -18.01 -4.92
N THR A 149 -1.78 -18.78 -5.84
CA THR A 149 -1.14 -19.94 -6.49
C THR A 149 0.09 -19.52 -7.30
N ARG A 150 -0.01 -18.46 -8.09
CA ARG A 150 1.07 -17.99 -8.97
C ARG A 150 2.29 -17.54 -8.18
N PHE A 151 2.08 -16.77 -7.14
CA PHE A 151 3.15 -16.12 -6.39
C PHE A 151 3.65 -16.91 -5.17
N LYS A 152 3.16 -18.14 -4.92
CA LYS A 152 3.86 -19.11 -4.06
C LYS A 152 5.31 -19.35 -4.55
N ASN A 153 5.56 -19.20 -5.82
CA ASN A 153 6.92 -19.20 -6.36
C ASN A 153 7.56 -17.81 -6.18
N GLU A 154 8.46 -17.68 -5.21
CA GLU A 154 9.19 -16.44 -4.91
C GLU A 154 9.88 -15.85 -6.15
N LYS A 155 10.45 -16.70 -7.01
CA LYS A 155 11.12 -16.26 -8.26
C LYS A 155 10.14 -15.62 -9.25
N GLU A 156 8.92 -16.13 -9.33
CA GLU A 156 7.89 -15.54 -10.19
C GLU A 156 7.41 -14.18 -9.65
N LEU A 157 7.31 -14.02 -8.34
CA LEU A 157 6.98 -12.74 -7.72
C LEU A 157 8.09 -11.71 -7.99
N GLU A 158 9.36 -12.07 -7.75
CA GLU A 158 10.51 -11.20 -8.02
C GLU A 158 10.62 -10.84 -9.50
N ARG A 159 10.44 -11.82 -10.40
CA ARG A 159 10.43 -11.61 -11.84
C ARG A 159 9.33 -10.65 -12.27
N THR A 160 8.14 -10.77 -11.70
CA THR A 160 7.00 -9.87 -12.01
C THR A 160 7.30 -8.44 -11.59
N LEU A 161 7.87 -8.24 -10.39
CA LEU A 161 8.27 -6.91 -9.92
C LEU A 161 9.38 -6.30 -10.80
N ASN A 162 10.33 -7.13 -11.27
CA ASN A 162 11.37 -6.71 -12.20
C ASN A 162 10.76 -6.27 -13.54
N LEU A 163 9.85 -7.07 -14.10
CA LEU A 163 9.20 -6.75 -15.37
C LEU A 163 8.44 -5.42 -15.31
N PHE A 164 7.70 -5.18 -14.24
CA PHE A 164 7.01 -3.90 -14.06
C PHE A 164 7.98 -2.74 -13.98
N TYR A 165 9.07 -2.86 -13.23
CA TYR A 165 10.07 -1.80 -13.12
C TYR A 165 10.69 -1.46 -14.49
N TYR A 166 11.10 -2.48 -15.26
CA TYR A 166 11.69 -2.27 -16.58
C TYR A 166 10.71 -1.80 -17.64
N HIS A 167 9.42 -2.13 -17.49
CA HIS A 167 8.38 -1.68 -18.42
C HIS A 167 7.99 -0.22 -18.14
N ASP A 168 7.77 0.12 -16.89
CA ASP A 168 7.19 1.42 -16.52
C ASP A 168 8.22 2.55 -16.49
N HIS A 169 9.54 2.21 -16.37
CA HIS A 169 10.61 3.20 -16.19
C HIS A 169 10.22 4.31 -15.21
N PRO A 170 9.85 3.97 -13.97
CA PRO A 170 9.18 4.90 -13.08
C PRO A 170 10.11 5.98 -12.56
N LEU A 171 9.58 7.18 -12.42
CA LEU A 171 10.22 8.24 -11.65
C LEU A 171 9.78 8.15 -10.19
N ILE A 172 10.74 8.03 -9.28
CA ILE A 172 10.50 8.00 -7.83
C ILE A 172 10.81 9.35 -7.23
N LYS A 173 9.85 9.89 -6.48
CA LYS A 173 9.98 11.11 -5.68
C LYS A 173 9.65 10.83 -4.21
N VAL A 174 10.18 11.65 -3.32
CA VAL A 174 9.85 11.64 -1.89
C VAL A 174 9.09 12.91 -1.56
N GLY A 175 7.87 12.75 -1.06
CA GLY A 175 7.05 13.84 -0.58
C GLY A 175 7.11 13.96 0.94
N VAL A 176 7.22 15.19 1.45
CA VAL A 176 7.26 15.49 2.89
C VAL A 176 6.16 16.47 3.24
N SER A 177 5.32 16.12 4.21
CA SER A 177 4.27 16.98 4.75
C SER A 177 4.67 17.52 6.12
N LYS A 178 4.70 18.83 6.27
CA LYS A 178 5.01 19.50 7.54
C LYS A 178 3.77 19.80 8.36
N GLU A 179 2.64 20.06 7.72
CA GLU A 179 1.43 20.56 8.35
C GLU A 179 0.41 19.47 8.70
N ARG A 180 0.29 18.45 7.87
CA ARG A 180 -0.72 17.39 8.05
C ARG A 180 -0.07 16.02 8.00
N LYS A 181 -0.38 15.16 9.00
CA LYS A 181 0.06 13.77 8.98
C LYS A 181 -0.75 12.93 7.99
N PHE A 182 -0.06 11.97 7.36
CA PHE A 182 -0.69 10.98 6.51
C PHE A 182 -1.37 9.89 7.33
N LEU A 183 -2.45 9.40 6.77
CA LEU A 183 -3.08 8.15 7.16
C LEU A 183 -2.50 7.00 6.33
N THR A 184 -2.73 5.79 6.80
CA THR A 184 -2.59 4.58 6.01
C THR A 184 -3.79 3.65 6.23
N SER A 185 -3.83 2.50 5.54
CA SER A 185 -4.95 1.58 5.62
C SER A 185 -4.53 0.14 5.30
N ASP A 186 -5.46 -0.79 5.32
CA ASP A 186 -5.31 -2.14 4.79
C ASP A 186 -5.12 -2.18 3.26
N ASN A 187 -5.30 -1.05 2.59
CA ASN A 187 -4.96 -0.82 1.18
C ASN A 187 -4.10 0.45 1.07
N PRO A 188 -2.79 0.37 1.40
CA PRO A 188 -1.99 1.56 1.70
C PRO A 188 -1.56 2.35 0.46
N VAL A 189 -1.68 1.78 -0.74
CA VAL A 189 -1.25 2.41 -1.99
C VAL A 189 -2.42 3.10 -2.67
N ILE A 190 -2.27 4.38 -2.92
CA ILE A 190 -3.20 5.16 -3.74
C ILE A 190 -2.76 5.02 -5.20
N ALA A 191 -3.62 4.51 -6.07
CA ALA A 191 -3.40 4.45 -7.50
C ALA A 191 -4.26 5.52 -8.20
N LEU A 192 -3.62 6.37 -8.98
CA LEU A 192 -4.27 7.41 -9.79
C LEU A 192 -3.98 7.13 -11.26
N TYR A 193 -5.00 7.18 -12.08
CA TYR A 193 -4.91 7.00 -13.54
C TYR A 193 -5.18 8.32 -14.24
N LEU A 194 -4.57 8.50 -15.40
CA LEU A 194 -4.92 9.64 -16.26
C LEU A 194 -6.31 9.42 -16.85
N PRO A 195 -7.12 10.48 -16.95
CA PRO A 195 -8.34 10.42 -17.72
C PRO A 195 -8.01 9.98 -19.17
N ASN A 196 -8.67 8.93 -19.64
CA ASN A 196 -8.50 8.34 -20.97
C ASN A 196 -7.15 7.64 -21.26
N ASP A 197 -6.33 7.41 -20.24
CA ASP A 197 -5.09 6.65 -20.38
C ASP A 197 -4.87 5.74 -19.17
N ASP A 198 -5.30 4.49 -19.29
CA ASP A 198 -5.22 3.47 -18.25
C ASP A 198 -3.76 3.01 -17.99
N LEU A 199 -2.82 3.39 -18.84
CA LEU A 199 -1.40 3.02 -18.72
C LEU A 199 -0.61 4.09 -17.97
N ALA A 200 -1.07 5.33 -17.96
CA ALA A 200 -0.41 6.40 -17.23
C ALA A 200 -0.79 6.36 -15.74
N LEU A 201 0.02 5.66 -14.97
CA LEU A 201 -0.21 5.36 -13.57
C LEU A 201 0.66 6.22 -12.66
N LYS A 202 0.05 6.77 -11.62
CA LYS A 202 0.73 7.37 -10.49
C LYS A 202 0.38 6.60 -9.23
N LEU A 203 1.39 6.16 -8.51
CA LEU A 203 1.24 5.47 -7.22
C LEU A 203 1.78 6.34 -6.09
N ILE A 204 1.05 6.38 -4.98
CA ILE A 204 1.46 7.11 -3.78
C ILE A 204 1.37 6.15 -2.60
N LEU A 205 2.45 6.00 -1.86
CA LEU A 205 2.53 5.20 -0.65
C LEU A 205 3.03 6.05 0.52
N PRO A 206 2.20 6.40 1.51
CA PRO A 206 2.68 6.94 2.76
C PRO A 206 3.63 5.94 3.43
N ILE A 207 4.85 6.33 3.74
CA ILE A 207 5.84 5.47 4.43
C ILE A 207 6.13 5.93 5.85
N SER A 208 5.52 7.01 6.29
CA SER A 208 5.43 7.46 7.67
C SER A 208 4.31 8.49 7.79
N PRO A 209 3.99 8.96 9.00
CA PRO A 209 3.01 10.04 9.17
C PRO A 209 3.35 11.34 8.43
N ARG A 210 4.60 11.54 8.01
CA ARG A 210 5.04 12.78 7.34
C ARG A 210 5.67 12.58 5.98
N VAL A 211 5.95 11.35 5.59
CA VAL A 211 6.68 11.06 4.35
C VAL A 211 5.88 10.09 3.49
N CYS A 212 5.79 10.38 2.20
CA CYS A 212 5.27 9.44 1.22
C CYS A 212 6.27 9.21 0.08
N LEU A 213 6.24 8.02 -0.46
CA LEU A 213 6.84 7.72 -1.76
C LEU A 213 5.81 8.00 -2.85
N TYR A 214 6.30 8.57 -3.90
CA TYR A 214 5.54 8.89 -5.08
C TYR A 214 6.24 8.24 -6.27
N CYS A 215 5.49 7.49 -7.03
CA CYS A 215 5.94 6.84 -8.24
C CYS A 215 5.00 7.23 -9.39
N ALA A 216 5.56 7.68 -10.50
CA ALA A 216 4.77 7.94 -11.70
C ALA A 216 5.46 7.35 -12.93
N SER A 217 4.68 6.92 -13.91
CA SER A 217 5.20 6.62 -15.24
C SER A 217 5.77 7.90 -15.88
N LEU A 218 6.72 7.74 -16.79
CA LEU A 218 7.29 8.89 -17.51
C LEU A 218 6.24 9.69 -18.27
N ASP A 219 5.21 9.03 -18.80
CA ASP A 219 4.16 9.69 -19.55
C ASP A 219 3.24 10.51 -18.63
N PHE A 220 2.94 10.02 -17.42
CA PHE A 220 2.24 10.79 -16.41
C PHE A 220 3.01 12.07 -16.05
N GLU A 221 4.31 11.96 -15.83
CA GLU A 221 5.18 13.10 -15.49
C GLU A 221 5.26 14.13 -16.61
N ARG A 222 5.37 13.71 -17.87
CA ARG A 222 5.41 14.65 -19.02
C ARG A 222 4.17 15.52 -19.13
N ILE A 223 3.00 15.00 -18.73
CA ILE A 223 1.73 15.74 -18.83
C ILE A 223 1.51 16.68 -17.65
N TYR A 224 1.98 16.33 -16.46
CA TYR A 224 1.68 17.07 -15.22
C TYR A 224 2.90 17.73 -14.56
N HIS A 225 4.08 17.67 -15.18
CA HIS A 225 5.29 18.15 -14.55
C HIS A 225 5.48 19.66 -14.73
N ASN A 226 5.58 20.39 -13.60
CA ASN A 226 6.19 21.71 -13.55
C ASN A 226 7.68 21.54 -13.17
N GLU A 227 8.58 21.96 -14.03
CA GLU A 227 10.05 21.75 -13.94
C GLU A 227 10.75 22.29 -12.68
N GLN A 228 10.04 22.93 -11.76
CA GLN A 228 10.58 23.61 -10.58
C GLN A 228 10.25 22.96 -9.23
N GLU A 229 10.00 21.66 -9.19
CA GLU A 229 9.74 21.02 -7.90
C GLU A 229 11.00 20.89 -7.04
N SER A 230 10.91 21.40 -5.81
CA SER A 230 11.94 21.20 -4.77
C SER A 230 12.13 19.71 -4.46
N PHE A 231 13.36 19.34 -4.08
CA PHE A 231 13.61 17.99 -3.59
C PHE A 231 14.08 18.05 -2.13
N PRO A 232 13.46 17.34 -1.19
CA PRO A 232 12.21 16.59 -1.34
C PRO A 232 11.02 17.46 -1.72
N TYR A 233 9.99 16.84 -2.31
CA TYR A 233 8.75 17.52 -2.68
C TYR A 233 7.97 17.91 -1.43
N GLU A 234 7.67 19.19 -1.25
CA GLU A 234 6.88 19.67 -0.13
C GLU A 234 5.38 19.47 -0.39
N ILE A 235 4.73 18.67 0.46
CA ILE A 235 3.30 18.41 0.38
C ILE A 235 2.60 19.36 1.33
N ASN A 236 1.85 20.30 0.76
CA ASN A 236 1.04 21.23 1.52
C ASN A 236 -0.17 20.55 2.18
N LYS A 237 -0.83 21.27 3.08
CA LYS A 237 -1.98 20.77 3.84
C LYS A 237 -3.09 20.22 2.95
N ASP A 238 -3.47 20.94 1.88
CA ASP A 238 -4.59 20.58 1.03
C ASP A 238 -4.31 19.29 0.24
N LEU A 239 -3.08 19.13 -0.25
CA LEU A 239 -2.67 17.92 -0.94
C LEU A 239 -2.60 16.72 0.01
N ALA A 240 -2.11 16.92 1.24
CA ALA A 240 -2.12 15.88 2.27
C ALA A 240 -3.54 15.45 2.65
N ILE A 241 -4.49 16.39 2.72
CA ILE A 241 -5.91 16.09 2.94
C ILE A 241 -6.46 15.25 1.78
N LYS A 242 -6.18 15.62 0.53
CA LYS A 242 -6.61 14.84 -0.65
C LYS A 242 -6.05 13.41 -0.63
N TYR A 243 -4.78 13.23 -0.25
CA TYR A 243 -4.19 11.90 -0.12
C TYR A 243 -4.86 11.09 0.99
N ASN A 244 -5.13 11.70 2.15
CA ASN A 244 -5.85 11.05 3.24
C ASN A 244 -7.27 10.64 2.82
N GLN A 245 -8.00 11.51 2.11
CA GLN A 245 -9.30 11.17 1.53
C GLN A 245 -9.21 9.97 0.57
N SER A 246 -8.16 9.92 -0.26
CA SER A 246 -7.93 8.78 -1.15
C SER A 246 -7.65 7.50 -0.38
N ILE A 247 -6.81 7.53 0.67
CA ILE A 247 -6.57 6.38 1.57
C ILE A 247 -7.87 5.88 2.19
N ILE A 248 -8.72 6.79 2.69
CA ILE A 248 -10.02 6.44 3.25
C ILE A 248 -10.91 5.76 2.20
N ASN A 249 -10.94 6.30 0.99
CA ASN A 249 -11.77 5.77 -0.09
C ASN A 249 -11.32 4.38 -0.55
N VAL A 250 -10.02 4.08 -0.55
CA VAL A 250 -9.49 2.78 -0.98
C VAL A 250 -9.41 1.76 0.16
N SER A 251 -9.54 2.17 1.43
CA SER A 251 -9.50 1.25 2.58
C SER A 251 -10.72 0.31 2.57
N ASN A 252 -10.51 -0.97 2.89
CA ASN A 252 -11.57 -1.97 2.95
C ASN A 252 -12.09 -2.18 4.37
N TYR A 253 -11.18 -2.37 5.33
CA TYR A 253 -11.51 -2.67 6.73
C TYR A 253 -10.91 -1.66 7.70
N TRP A 254 -9.70 -1.15 7.43
CA TRP A 254 -8.93 -0.41 8.39
C TRP A 254 -8.44 0.92 7.86
N ILE A 255 -8.61 1.97 8.66
CA ILE A 255 -7.89 3.24 8.55
C ILE A 255 -7.00 3.38 9.77
N ILE A 256 -5.74 3.77 9.55
CA ILE A 256 -4.69 3.74 10.56
C ILE A 256 -3.97 5.08 10.58
N SER A 257 -3.68 5.55 11.77
CA SER A 257 -2.93 6.78 12.02
C SER A 257 -2.00 6.65 13.22
N GLN A 258 -0.97 7.47 13.26
CA GLN A 258 -0.12 7.64 14.43
C GLN A 258 -0.86 8.34 15.58
N ASP A 259 -1.68 9.33 15.25
CA ASP A 259 -2.44 10.14 16.21
C ASP A 259 -3.93 9.88 16.08
N TRP A 260 -4.66 10.35 17.10
CA TRP A 260 -6.10 10.45 16.99
C TRP A 260 -6.51 11.30 15.78
N PHE A 261 -7.49 10.85 15.03
CA PHE A 261 -8.05 11.58 13.90
C PHE A 261 -9.58 11.68 14.04
N ASP A 262 -10.13 12.82 13.65
CA ASP A 262 -11.56 13.03 13.74
C ASP A 262 -12.26 12.29 12.58
N ILE A 263 -13.12 11.33 12.93
CA ILE A 263 -13.93 10.57 11.97
C ILE A 263 -15.12 11.42 11.48
N ILE A 264 -15.53 12.44 12.24
CA ILE A 264 -16.73 13.24 11.95
C ILE A 264 -16.57 14.05 10.67
N ASP A 265 -15.39 14.59 10.42
CA ASP A 265 -15.06 15.27 9.14
C ASP A 265 -15.21 14.35 7.91
N TRP A 266 -15.39 13.06 8.14
CA TRP A 266 -15.43 12.03 7.10
C TRP A 266 -16.82 11.45 6.85
N ASN A 267 -17.83 11.88 7.60
CA ASN A 267 -19.22 11.42 7.43
C ASN A 267 -19.77 11.67 6.01
N SER A 268 -19.29 12.70 5.31
CA SER A 268 -19.64 12.92 3.90
C SER A 268 -19.10 11.82 2.96
N ILE A 269 -17.96 11.22 3.33
CA ILE A 269 -17.31 10.12 2.60
C ILE A 269 -17.93 8.78 3.00
N TYR A 270 -18.25 8.61 4.28
CA TYR A 270 -18.95 7.45 4.84
C TYR A 270 -20.31 7.22 4.15
N ASN A 271 -21.09 8.29 3.96
CA ASN A 271 -22.39 8.21 3.26
C ASN A 271 -22.29 7.79 1.78
N ARG A 272 -21.13 7.88 1.15
CA ARG A 272 -20.89 7.36 -0.22
C ARG A 272 -20.64 5.86 -0.26
N ARG A 273 -20.19 5.24 0.85
CA ARG A 273 -19.93 3.80 0.93
C ARG A 273 -21.10 2.96 1.40
N ILE A 274 -22.06 3.56 2.11
CA ILE A 274 -23.25 2.87 2.63
C ILE A 274 -24.40 2.91 1.59
N LYS A 275 -24.26 3.65 0.51
CA LYS A 275 -25.17 3.63 -0.63
C LYS A 275 -24.66 2.74 -1.73
#